data_579c6d2f63aa63dc5f4551272967f2db
#
_entry.id   579c6d2f63aa63dc5f4551272967f2db
#
_cell.length_a   1.000
_cell.length_b   1.000
_cell.length_c   1.000
_cell.angle_alpha   90.00
_cell.angle_beta   90.00
_cell.angle_gamma   90.00
#
_symmetry.space_group_name_H-M   'P 1'
#
loop_
_entity.id
_entity.type
_entity.pdbx_description
1 polymer ?
#
loop_
_entity_poly.entity_id
_entity_poly.type
_entity_poly.pdbx_seq_one_letter_code
_entity_poly.pdbx_strand_id
1 'polypeptide(L)'
;MSSTSRGSAVPWWKEPTKDQWYAYIAAWLGWTLDAFDFTVFLLIMAPIAQEFGVPLIEVTAVFTVTLIMRLAGATASGWLADRLGRRTPLMISILWYSFCNLAAGLSPTFTFLFVARALLGIGMGAEWPAGAALAMESWPVRSRGFMSGVLQGSWGLGFALSALAYGFLYGPLESMGAGWGWRGMLILGVLPALACVWIRIYVKEPEVWTENKKIQNTTKKQVTLPLFAIFKRKYLWNTFTGCLWMAANFCVYYAIWAMLGTYLQKELGWTPAQVAVPVFWGNIITFLASSFWGGMSEKIGRRWALMIPCAISILFVPIYLNTTDPTWFLAIFMLFICFVGGKDALNPGWLSERYPTEVRATAAGFVYHQGAVWGAAVAPLLTYFAVNQSMGFAKPMMYATIGSLVVYVVAVFLGPETKGKVMTADLEVIEVEVPA
;
A
#
# COMPACT_ATOMS: atom_id res chain seq x y z
N MET A 1 45.84 26.81 7.68
CA MET A 1 45.43 26.29 6.38
C MET A 1 45.17 24.80 6.57
N SER A 2 43.95 24.40 6.90
CA SER A 2 43.55 23.01 6.98
C SER A 2 42.84 22.65 5.68
N SER A 3 43.50 21.83 4.87
CA SER A 3 42.93 21.20 3.68
C SER A 3 41.80 20.25 4.09
N THR A 4 40.57 20.73 4.02
CA THR A 4 39.40 19.81 4.05
C THR A 4 39.45 18.99 2.77
N SER A 5 39.98 17.77 2.88
CA SER A 5 39.81 16.73 1.86
C SER A 5 38.31 16.53 1.64
N ARG A 6 37.79 17.00 0.50
CA ARG A 6 36.49 16.54 0.00
C ARG A 6 36.65 15.07 -0.36
N GLY A 7 36.50 14.20 0.64
CA GLY A 7 36.30 12.77 0.40
C GLY A 7 35.09 12.62 -0.52
N SER A 8 35.27 11.95 -1.65
CA SER A 8 34.17 11.63 -2.57
C SER A 8 33.08 10.93 -1.78
N ALA A 9 31.90 11.57 -1.63
CA ALA A 9 30.82 11.01 -0.86
C ALA A 9 30.45 9.65 -1.47
N VAL A 10 30.49 8.60 -0.66
CA VAL A 10 30.13 7.23 -1.10
C VAL A 10 28.76 7.29 -1.79
N PRO A 11 28.61 6.69 -2.98
CA PRO A 11 27.32 6.61 -3.64
C PRO A 11 26.27 6.01 -2.72
N TRP A 12 25.04 6.55 -2.69
CA TRP A 12 23.99 6.17 -1.77
C TRP A 12 23.67 4.66 -1.78
N TRP A 13 23.84 3.97 -2.93
CA TRP A 13 23.60 2.53 -3.06
C TRP A 13 24.71 1.64 -2.47
N LYS A 14 25.86 2.22 -2.14
CA LYS A 14 26.98 1.55 -1.44
C LYS A 14 26.96 1.80 0.06
N GLU A 15 26.14 2.71 0.54
CA GLU A 15 25.99 3.05 1.96
C GLU A 15 25.31 1.93 2.76
N PRO A 16 24.21 1.29 2.27
CA PRO A 16 23.54 0.23 3.00
C PRO A 16 24.38 -1.05 3.07
N THR A 17 24.32 -1.72 4.22
CA THR A 17 24.90 -3.05 4.43
C THR A 17 24.12 -4.13 3.66
N LYS A 18 24.69 -5.33 3.53
CA LYS A 18 23.98 -6.49 2.93
C LYS A 18 22.71 -6.84 3.71
N ASP A 19 22.75 -6.78 5.04
CA ASP A 19 21.60 -7.08 5.89
C ASP A 19 20.46 -6.07 5.67
N GLN A 20 20.79 -4.79 5.50
CA GLN A 20 19.82 -3.75 5.18
C GLN A 20 19.18 -3.94 3.79
N TRP A 21 19.96 -4.35 2.81
CA TRP A 21 19.44 -4.74 1.50
C TRP A 21 18.53 -5.95 1.58
N TYR A 22 18.88 -6.98 2.35
CA TYR A 22 18.03 -8.16 2.53
C TYR A 22 16.70 -7.81 3.20
N ALA A 23 16.72 -6.97 4.23
CA ALA A 23 15.51 -6.50 4.89
C ALA A 23 14.61 -5.70 3.94
N TYR A 24 15.21 -4.82 3.13
CA TYR A 24 14.48 -4.02 2.16
C TYR A 24 13.87 -4.86 1.03
N ILE A 25 14.65 -5.77 0.44
CA ILE A 25 14.18 -6.66 -0.65
C ILE A 25 13.04 -7.55 -0.14
N ALA A 26 13.12 -8.03 1.11
CA ALA A 26 12.04 -8.81 1.71
C ALA A 26 10.73 -8.04 1.77
N ALA A 27 10.76 -6.79 2.25
CA ALA A 27 9.59 -5.93 2.30
C ALA A 27 9.08 -5.55 0.90
N TRP A 28 9.98 -5.28 -0.03
CA TRP A 28 9.65 -4.92 -1.41
C TRP A 28 8.99 -6.09 -2.16
N LEU A 29 9.52 -7.30 -2.02
CA LEU A 29 8.93 -8.50 -2.60
C LEU A 29 7.57 -8.80 -1.97
N GLY A 30 7.47 -8.73 -0.65
CA GLY A 30 6.19 -8.93 0.06
C GLY A 30 5.12 -8.01 -0.49
N TRP A 31 5.38 -6.70 -0.51
CA TRP A 31 4.43 -5.69 -0.99
C TRP A 31 4.08 -5.84 -2.48
N THR A 32 5.04 -6.19 -3.32
CA THR A 32 4.81 -6.44 -4.76
C THR A 32 3.90 -7.66 -4.97
N LEU A 33 4.14 -8.74 -4.22
CA LEU A 33 3.37 -9.97 -4.31
C LEU A 33 1.98 -9.84 -3.66
N ASP A 34 1.86 -9.03 -2.59
CA ASP A 34 0.57 -8.64 -2.02
C ASP A 34 -0.30 -7.91 -3.06
N ALA A 35 0.30 -6.97 -3.79
CA ALA A 35 -0.36 -6.27 -4.88
C ALA A 35 -0.79 -7.21 -6.01
N PHE A 36 0.06 -8.16 -6.37
CA PHE A 36 -0.25 -9.19 -7.36
C PHE A 36 -1.50 -9.99 -6.96
N ASP A 37 -1.52 -10.54 -5.75
CA ASP A 37 -2.62 -11.36 -5.24
C ASP A 37 -3.94 -10.59 -5.15
N PHE A 38 -3.85 -9.33 -4.69
CA PHE A 38 -5.01 -8.47 -4.56
C PHE A 38 -5.62 -8.12 -5.93
N THR A 39 -4.79 -7.80 -6.91
CA THR A 39 -5.22 -7.34 -8.23
C THR A 39 -5.62 -8.47 -9.16
N VAL A 40 -5.05 -9.67 -9.01
CA VAL A 40 -5.53 -10.88 -9.71
C VAL A 40 -7.01 -11.10 -9.47
N PHE A 41 -7.49 -10.93 -8.24
CA PHE A 41 -8.90 -11.13 -7.93
C PHE A 41 -9.83 -10.22 -8.73
N LEU A 42 -9.41 -8.97 -8.99
CA LEU A 42 -10.19 -8.03 -9.82
C LEU A 42 -10.40 -8.53 -11.25
N LEU A 43 -9.41 -9.27 -11.79
CA LEU A 43 -9.44 -9.79 -13.15
C LEU A 43 -10.31 -11.05 -13.31
N ILE A 44 -10.54 -11.77 -12.21
CA ILE A 44 -11.25 -13.07 -12.21
C ILE A 44 -12.64 -13.02 -11.58
N MET A 45 -13.13 -11.83 -11.18
CA MET A 45 -14.45 -11.71 -10.54
C MET A 45 -15.59 -12.20 -11.42
N ALA A 46 -15.56 -11.93 -12.72
CA ALA A 46 -16.61 -12.32 -13.66
C ALA A 46 -16.68 -13.85 -13.85
N PRO A 47 -15.57 -14.59 -14.09
CA PRO A 47 -15.56 -16.05 -14.10
C PRO A 47 -16.07 -16.68 -12.80
N ILE A 48 -15.69 -16.11 -11.64
CA ILE A 48 -16.18 -16.59 -10.33
C ILE A 48 -17.70 -16.43 -10.22
N ALA A 49 -18.24 -15.27 -10.59
CA ALA A 49 -19.67 -15.01 -10.58
C ALA A 49 -20.43 -16.02 -11.47
N GLN A 50 -19.89 -16.31 -12.63
CA GLN A 50 -20.47 -17.27 -13.57
C GLN A 50 -20.47 -18.71 -13.03
N GLU A 51 -19.34 -19.16 -12.46
CA GLU A 51 -19.23 -20.54 -11.95
C GLU A 51 -20.15 -20.82 -10.76
N PHE A 52 -20.22 -19.88 -9.82
CA PHE A 52 -21.09 -20.06 -8.65
C PHE A 52 -22.54 -19.62 -8.88
N GLY A 53 -22.88 -19.07 -10.05
CA GLY A 53 -24.22 -18.60 -10.36
C GLY A 53 -24.70 -17.45 -9.46
N VAL A 54 -23.77 -16.63 -8.96
CA VAL A 54 -24.08 -15.49 -8.10
C VAL A 54 -23.98 -14.17 -8.84
N PRO A 55 -24.75 -13.14 -8.46
CA PRO A 55 -24.61 -11.80 -9.04
C PRO A 55 -23.20 -11.25 -8.82
N LEU A 56 -22.68 -10.49 -9.81
CA LEU A 56 -21.35 -9.88 -9.72
C LEU A 56 -21.20 -8.98 -8.48
N ILE A 57 -22.30 -8.38 -8.01
CA ILE A 57 -22.32 -7.54 -6.81
C ILE A 57 -21.90 -8.32 -5.55
N GLU A 58 -22.25 -9.61 -5.46
CA GLU A 58 -21.83 -10.47 -4.34
C GLU A 58 -20.34 -10.75 -4.40
N VAL A 59 -19.77 -10.96 -5.60
CA VAL A 59 -18.32 -11.12 -5.76
C VAL A 59 -17.57 -9.85 -5.45
N THR A 60 -18.11 -8.67 -5.78
CA THR A 60 -17.52 -7.40 -5.36
C THR A 60 -17.59 -7.18 -3.85
N ALA A 61 -18.59 -7.75 -3.15
CA ALA A 61 -18.65 -7.72 -1.69
C ALA A 61 -17.50 -8.53 -1.05
N VAL A 62 -17.03 -9.62 -1.70
CA VAL A 62 -15.82 -10.35 -1.29
C VAL A 62 -14.60 -9.43 -1.28
N PHE A 63 -14.45 -8.59 -2.31
CA PHE A 63 -13.37 -7.60 -2.38
C PHE A 63 -13.46 -6.57 -1.26
N THR A 64 -14.65 -6.04 -1.01
CA THR A 64 -14.90 -5.06 0.04
C THR A 64 -14.59 -5.61 1.43
N VAL A 65 -15.03 -6.84 1.74
CA VAL A 65 -14.74 -7.46 3.04
C VAL A 65 -13.23 -7.71 3.21
N THR A 66 -12.54 -8.11 2.14
CA THR A 66 -11.07 -8.27 2.18
C THR A 66 -10.39 -6.96 2.58
N LEU A 67 -10.80 -5.81 2.03
CA LEU A 67 -10.27 -4.50 2.38
C LEU A 67 -10.55 -4.09 3.84
N ILE A 68 -11.75 -4.35 4.34
CA ILE A 68 -12.12 -4.04 5.73
C ILE A 68 -11.29 -4.89 6.71
N MET A 69 -11.14 -6.18 6.41
CA MET A 69 -10.38 -7.11 7.25
C MET A 69 -8.87 -6.79 7.29
N ARG A 70 -8.35 -6.06 6.31
CA ARG A 70 -6.95 -5.56 6.34
C ARG A 70 -6.68 -4.66 7.53
N LEU A 71 -7.63 -3.86 7.98
CA LEU A 71 -7.47 -3.00 9.16
C LEU A 71 -7.26 -3.83 10.44
N ALA A 72 -8.04 -4.90 10.61
CA ALA A 72 -7.88 -5.80 11.76
C ALA A 72 -6.51 -6.49 11.73
N GLY A 73 -6.11 -7.03 10.58
CA GLY A 73 -4.81 -7.67 10.39
C GLY A 73 -3.64 -6.72 10.62
N ALA A 74 -3.71 -5.51 10.08
CA ALA A 74 -2.68 -4.49 10.23
C ALA A 74 -2.47 -4.06 11.68
N THR A 75 -3.57 -3.88 12.42
CA THR A 75 -3.52 -3.48 13.83
C THR A 75 -2.93 -4.59 14.68
N ALA A 76 -3.36 -5.84 14.49
CA ALA A 76 -2.85 -7.00 15.21
C ALA A 76 -1.38 -7.27 14.90
N SER A 77 -0.99 -7.24 13.64
CA SER A 77 0.38 -7.46 13.21
C SER A 77 1.32 -6.34 13.64
N GLY A 78 0.87 -5.09 13.59
CA GLY A 78 1.64 -3.96 14.11
C GLY A 78 1.97 -4.15 15.59
N TRP A 79 0.99 -4.54 16.40
CA TRP A 79 1.20 -4.89 17.81
C TRP A 79 2.18 -6.05 18.00
N LEU A 80 2.04 -7.11 17.21
CA LEU A 80 2.99 -8.22 17.23
C LEU A 80 4.39 -7.79 16.80
N ALA A 81 4.50 -6.94 15.78
CA ALA A 81 5.77 -6.45 15.27
C ALA A 81 6.49 -5.54 16.27
N ASP A 82 5.77 -4.75 17.06
CA ASP A 82 6.36 -3.94 18.13
C ASP A 82 6.82 -4.81 19.31
N ARG A 83 6.21 -5.98 19.54
CA ARG A 83 6.55 -6.90 20.64
C ARG A 83 7.60 -7.95 20.29
N LEU A 84 7.43 -8.63 19.15
CA LEU A 84 8.18 -9.83 18.77
C LEU A 84 9.28 -9.57 17.73
N GLY A 85 9.31 -8.37 17.16
CA GLY A 85 10.18 -8.02 16.03
C GLY A 85 9.42 -7.94 14.72
N ARG A 86 10.06 -7.35 13.71
CA ARG A 86 9.42 -7.03 12.40
C ARG A 86 9.35 -8.27 11.50
N ARG A 87 10.38 -9.10 11.55
CA ARG A 87 10.56 -10.28 10.72
C ARG A 87 9.50 -11.36 10.94
N THR A 88 9.23 -11.69 12.21
CA THR A 88 8.32 -12.79 12.56
C THR A 88 6.88 -12.53 12.10
N PRO A 89 6.24 -11.38 12.38
CA PRO A 89 4.91 -11.07 11.85
C PRO A 89 4.87 -10.99 10.33
N LEU A 90 5.92 -10.48 9.67
CA LEU A 90 6.03 -10.48 8.22
C LEU A 90 5.95 -11.90 7.64
N MET A 91 6.69 -12.85 8.20
CA MET A 91 6.65 -14.25 7.76
C MET A 91 5.29 -14.89 8.01
N ILE A 92 4.71 -14.66 9.20
CA ILE A 92 3.38 -15.20 9.54
C ILE A 92 2.34 -14.67 8.57
N SER A 93 2.36 -13.39 8.25
CA SER A 93 1.39 -12.77 7.33
C SER A 93 1.49 -13.36 5.91
N ILE A 94 2.71 -13.51 5.38
CA ILE A 94 2.94 -14.08 4.05
C ILE A 94 2.44 -15.54 3.99
N LEU A 95 2.77 -16.36 4.97
CA LEU A 95 2.29 -17.73 5.03
C LEU A 95 0.76 -17.80 5.15
N TRP A 96 0.18 -16.93 5.98
CA TRP A 96 -1.25 -16.87 6.21
C TRP A 96 -2.01 -16.51 4.93
N TYR A 97 -1.66 -15.43 4.25
CA TYR A 97 -2.38 -15.05 3.05
C TYR A 97 -2.12 -16.02 1.88
N SER A 98 -0.93 -16.61 1.78
CA SER A 98 -0.66 -17.66 0.80
C SER A 98 -1.52 -18.89 1.02
N PHE A 99 -1.68 -19.33 2.27
CA PHE A 99 -2.59 -20.42 2.62
C PHE A 99 -4.06 -20.08 2.30
N CYS A 100 -4.49 -18.86 2.62
CA CYS A 100 -5.84 -18.40 2.31
C CYS A 100 -6.10 -18.31 0.79
N ASN A 101 -5.09 -17.94 -0.02
CA ASN A 101 -5.19 -17.96 -1.48
C ASN A 101 -5.33 -19.39 -2.01
N LEU A 102 -4.56 -20.34 -1.47
CA LEU A 102 -4.73 -21.75 -1.82
C LEU A 102 -6.14 -22.24 -1.49
N ALA A 103 -6.62 -21.96 -0.29
CA ALA A 103 -7.97 -22.31 0.13
C ALA A 103 -9.03 -21.65 -0.77
N ALA A 104 -8.86 -20.37 -1.12
CA ALA A 104 -9.76 -19.68 -2.04
C ALA A 104 -9.76 -20.30 -3.44
N GLY A 105 -8.59 -20.68 -3.98
CA GLY A 105 -8.47 -21.36 -5.28
C GLY A 105 -9.09 -22.76 -5.29
N LEU A 106 -9.14 -23.43 -4.15
CA LEU A 106 -9.76 -24.77 -3.99
C LEU A 106 -11.19 -24.71 -3.46
N SER A 107 -11.81 -23.53 -3.41
CA SER A 107 -13.14 -23.36 -2.81
C SER A 107 -14.23 -24.17 -3.53
N PRO A 108 -15.01 -24.99 -2.80
CA PRO A 108 -16.12 -25.75 -3.35
C PRO A 108 -17.41 -24.94 -3.45
N THR A 109 -17.55 -23.86 -2.69
CA THR A 109 -18.75 -23.01 -2.63
C THR A 109 -18.37 -21.53 -2.57
N PHE A 110 -19.29 -20.66 -2.98
CA PHE A 110 -19.09 -19.21 -2.90
C PHE A 110 -18.89 -18.73 -1.44
N THR A 111 -19.65 -19.30 -0.50
CA THR A 111 -19.49 -18.97 0.94
C THR A 111 -18.09 -19.32 1.45
N PHE A 112 -17.53 -20.46 1.05
CA PHE A 112 -16.16 -20.83 1.40
C PHE A 112 -15.15 -19.85 0.82
N LEU A 113 -15.32 -19.48 -0.46
CA LEU A 113 -14.49 -18.44 -1.11
C LEU A 113 -14.55 -17.11 -0.34
N PHE A 114 -15.77 -16.68 0.03
CA PHE A 114 -15.99 -15.45 0.78
C PHE A 114 -15.22 -15.45 2.11
N VAL A 115 -15.35 -16.53 2.89
CA VAL A 115 -14.64 -16.67 4.18
C VAL A 115 -13.12 -16.72 3.98
N ALA A 116 -12.63 -17.51 3.02
CA ALA A 116 -11.22 -17.61 2.72
C ALA A 116 -10.62 -16.23 2.33
N ARG A 117 -11.35 -15.46 1.53
CA ARG A 117 -10.94 -14.09 1.12
C ARG A 117 -11.02 -13.07 2.26
N ALA A 118 -11.99 -13.20 3.18
CA ALA A 118 -12.05 -12.39 4.39
C ALA A 118 -10.83 -12.65 5.29
N LEU A 119 -10.49 -13.91 5.51
CA LEU A 119 -9.30 -14.32 6.27
C LEU A 119 -8.00 -13.90 5.59
N LEU A 120 -7.95 -13.97 4.26
CA LEU A 120 -6.86 -13.47 3.45
C LEU A 120 -6.63 -11.98 3.72
N GLY A 121 -7.70 -11.18 3.81
CA GLY A 121 -7.62 -9.77 4.13
C GLY A 121 -6.86 -9.49 5.43
N ILE A 122 -7.04 -10.31 6.47
CA ILE A 122 -6.27 -10.21 7.73
C ILE A 122 -4.77 -10.40 7.45
N GLY A 123 -4.40 -11.43 6.69
CA GLY A 123 -3.00 -11.70 6.34
C GLY A 123 -2.36 -10.56 5.55
N MET A 124 -3.04 -10.12 4.50
CA MET A 124 -2.55 -9.01 3.66
C MET A 124 -2.39 -7.71 4.44
N GLY A 125 -3.35 -7.40 5.34
CA GLY A 125 -3.22 -6.23 6.21
C GLY A 125 -2.04 -6.34 7.17
N ALA A 126 -1.71 -7.54 7.60
CA ALA A 126 -0.63 -7.82 8.53
C ALA A 126 0.78 -7.66 7.92
N GLU A 127 0.91 -7.78 6.61
CA GLU A 127 2.20 -7.73 5.89
C GLU A 127 2.81 -6.32 5.93
N TRP A 128 2.04 -5.30 5.53
CA TRP A 128 2.55 -3.95 5.30
C TRP A 128 3.18 -3.27 6.52
N PRO A 129 2.60 -3.32 7.75
CA PRO A 129 3.20 -2.66 8.92
C PRO A 129 4.56 -3.22 9.28
N ALA A 130 4.69 -4.54 9.24
CA ALA A 130 5.93 -5.24 9.55
C ALA A 130 6.99 -5.00 8.47
N GLY A 131 6.61 -5.09 7.19
CA GLY A 131 7.49 -4.86 6.05
C GLY A 131 7.96 -3.41 5.96
N ALA A 132 7.06 -2.43 6.10
CA ALA A 132 7.40 -1.01 6.09
C ALA A 132 8.36 -0.63 7.23
N ALA A 133 8.08 -1.10 8.46
CA ALA A 133 8.96 -0.87 9.60
C ALA A 133 10.32 -1.54 9.40
N LEU A 134 10.35 -2.80 8.97
CA LEU A 134 11.57 -3.56 8.69
C LEU A 134 12.48 -2.81 7.69
N ALA A 135 11.91 -2.36 6.57
CA ALA A 135 12.63 -1.66 5.53
C ALA A 135 13.11 -0.28 6.01
N MET A 136 12.23 0.54 6.59
CA MET A 136 12.53 1.95 6.87
C MET A 136 13.39 2.14 8.12
N GLU A 137 13.26 1.28 9.14
CA GLU A 137 14.12 1.30 10.33
C GLU A 137 15.55 0.91 10.00
N SER A 138 15.72 -0.01 9.05
CA SER A 138 17.04 -0.48 8.63
C SER A 138 17.73 0.44 7.63
N TRP A 139 16.99 1.27 6.88
CA TRP A 139 17.54 2.02 5.75
C TRP A 139 18.23 3.33 6.15
N PRO A 140 19.40 3.67 5.53
CA PRO A 140 20.09 4.94 5.79
C PRO A 140 19.22 6.16 5.53
N VAL A 141 19.34 7.19 6.39
CA VAL A 141 18.53 8.42 6.34
C VAL A 141 18.63 9.15 5.01
N ARG A 142 19.84 9.17 4.41
CA ARG A 142 20.18 9.93 3.20
C ARG A 142 19.33 9.55 1.97
N SER A 143 18.88 8.31 1.86
CA SER A 143 18.11 7.79 0.71
C SER A 143 16.79 7.15 1.10
N ARG A 144 16.36 7.32 2.36
CA ARG A 144 15.13 6.69 2.88
C ARG A 144 13.88 7.12 2.11
N GLY A 145 13.77 8.39 1.73
CA GLY A 145 12.63 8.88 0.97
C GLY A 145 12.56 8.28 -0.43
N PHE A 146 13.70 8.19 -1.13
CA PHE A 146 13.76 7.53 -2.43
C PHE A 146 13.33 6.06 -2.33
N MET A 147 13.88 5.33 -1.38
CA MET A 147 13.57 3.93 -1.18
C MET A 147 12.15 3.69 -0.64
N SER A 148 11.62 4.64 0.13
CA SER A 148 10.19 4.64 0.48
C SER A 148 9.31 4.70 -0.78
N GLY A 149 9.67 5.56 -1.74
CA GLY A 149 8.97 5.66 -3.03
C GLY A 149 9.08 4.38 -3.87
N VAL A 150 10.27 3.77 -3.92
CA VAL A 150 10.49 2.47 -4.60
C VAL A 150 9.69 1.34 -3.94
N LEU A 151 9.64 1.31 -2.61
CA LEU A 151 8.86 0.31 -1.87
C LEU A 151 7.36 0.47 -2.14
N GLN A 152 6.83 1.66 -1.94
CA GLN A 152 5.40 1.88 -2.09
C GLN A 152 4.93 1.81 -3.54
N GLY A 153 5.73 2.32 -4.47
CA GLY A 153 5.45 2.27 -5.91
C GLY A 153 5.41 0.84 -6.48
N SER A 154 6.05 -0.14 -5.82
CA SER A 154 6.04 -1.53 -6.28
C SER A 154 4.65 -2.18 -6.28
N TRP A 155 3.67 -1.58 -5.63
CA TRP A 155 2.25 -1.93 -5.80
C TRP A 155 1.83 -1.92 -7.28
N GLY A 156 2.22 -0.88 -8.03
CA GLY A 156 1.97 -0.80 -9.47
C GLY A 156 2.63 -1.92 -10.26
N LEU A 157 3.85 -2.33 -9.87
CA LEU A 157 4.53 -3.46 -10.50
C LEU A 157 3.78 -4.78 -10.24
N GLY A 158 3.31 -5.00 -9.02
CA GLY A 158 2.48 -6.17 -8.68
C GLY A 158 1.19 -6.21 -9.52
N PHE A 159 0.53 -5.07 -9.72
CA PHE A 159 -0.64 -4.97 -10.60
C PHE A 159 -0.27 -5.30 -12.06
N ALA A 160 0.82 -4.75 -12.58
CA ALA A 160 1.27 -5.07 -13.93
C ALA A 160 1.58 -6.57 -14.09
N LEU A 161 2.23 -7.19 -13.11
CA LEU A 161 2.51 -8.63 -13.08
C LEU A 161 1.22 -9.45 -13.07
N SER A 162 0.19 -9.05 -12.33
CA SER A 162 -1.09 -9.77 -12.31
C SER A 162 -1.79 -9.74 -13.67
N ALA A 163 -1.74 -8.60 -14.36
CA ALA A 163 -2.28 -8.47 -15.71
C ALA A 163 -1.54 -9.33 -16.71
N LEU A 164 -0.21 -9.39 -16.64
CA LEU A 164 0.61 -10.28 -17.48
C LEU A 164 0.30 -11.76 -17.18
N ALA A 165 0.27 -12.15 -15.91
CA ALA A 165 -0.05 -13.52 -15.52
C ALA A 165 -1.44 -13.93 -16.02
N TYR A 166 -2.44 -13.05 -15.88
CA TYR A 166 -3.78 -13.30 -16.40
C TYR A 166 -3.75 -13.48 -17.93
N GLY A 167 -3.07 -12.60 -18.66
CA GLY A 167 -3.00 -12.67 -20.11
C GLY A 167 -2.33 -13.94 -20.66
N PHE A 168 -1.29 -14.43 -19.97
CA PHE A 168 -0.53 -15.59 -20.43
C PHE A 168 -0.99 -16.92 -19.85
N LEU A 169 -1.50 -16.94 -18.61
CA LEU A 169 -1.74 -18.18 -17.88
C LEU A 169 -3.23 -18.53 -17.78
N TYR A 170 -4.15 -17.56 -17.81
CA TYR A 170 -5.57 -17.84 -17.63
C TYR A 170 -6.11 -18.80 -18.69
N GLY A 171 -5.86 -18.57 -19.97
CA GLY A 171 -6.29 -19.44 -21.07
C GLY A 171 -5.76 -20.86 -20.98
N PRO A 172 -4.44 -21.09 -20.84
CA PRO A 172 -3.88 -22.40 -20.60
C PRO A 172 -4.43 -23.12 -19.37
N LEU A 173 -4.64 -22.41 -18.25
CA LEU A 173 -5.23 -22.97 -17.05
C LEU A 173 -6.71 -23.37 -17.28
N GLU A 174 -7.51 -22.54 -17.93
CA GLU A 174 -8.90 -22.82 -18.25
C GLU A 174 -9.05 -24.03 -19.20
N SER A 175 -8.07 -24.25 -20.09
CA SER A 175 -8.05 -25.41 -20.98
C SER A 175 -7.82 -26.74 -20.26
N MET A 176 -7.35 -26.72 -19.00
CA MET A 176 -7.21 -27.92 -18.15
C MET A 176 -8.54 -28.42 -17.61
N GLY A 177 -9.58 -27.57 -17.62
CA GLY A 177 -10.94 -27.87 -17.18
C GLY A 177 -11.69 -26.58 -16.83
N ALA A 178 -13.01 -26.61 -16.95
CA ALA A 178 -13.84 -25.46 -16.64
C ALA A 178 -13.62 -24.97 -15.20
N GLY A 179 -13.41 -23.64 -15.05
CA GLY A 179 -13.14 -22.99 -13.77
C GLY A 179 -11.70 -23.10 -13.27
N TRP A 180 -10.82 -23.85 -13.93
CA TRP A 180 -9.40 -23.88 -13.54
C TRP A 180 -8.66 -22.58 -13.84
N GLY A 181 -9.14 -21.75 -14.75
CA GLY A 181 -8.56 -20.45 -15.04
C GLY A 181 -8.48 -19.58 -13.79
N TRP A 182 -9.61 -19.27 -13.16
CA TRP A 182 -9.62 -18.43 -11.97
C TRP A 182 -9.04 -19.12 -10.73
N ARG A 183 -9.25 -20.45 -10.59
CA ARG A 183 -8.68 -21.24 -9.50
C ARG A 183 -7.16 -21.24 -9.54
N GLY A 184 -6.58 -21.52 -10.71
CA GLY A 184 -5.14 -21.51 -10.92
C GLY A 184 -4.53 -20.15 -10.67
N MET A 185 -5.21 -19.05 -11.08
CA MET A 185 -4.75 -17.70 -10.79
C MET A 185 -4.66 -17.40 -9.28
N LEU A 186 -5.60 -17.89 -8.46
CA LEU A 186 -5.53 -17.77 -7.00
C LEU A 186 -4.46 -18.69 -6.39
N ILE A 187 -4.28 -19.89 -6.92
CA ILE A 187 -3.25 -20.84 -6.46
C ILE A 187 -1.84 -20.28 -6.70
N LEU A 188 -1.62 -19.51 -7.77
CA LEU A 188 -0.36 -18.81 -7.98
C LEU A 188 0.00 -17.87 -6.83
N GLY A 189 -0.99 -17.36 -6.09
CA GLY A 189 -0.81 -16.61 -4.84
C GLY A 189 -0.17 -17.40 -3.69
N VAL A 190 0.18 -18.67 -3.89
CA VAL A 190 1.02 -19.44 -2.95
C VAL A 190 2.51 -19.16 -3.14
N LEU A 191 2.93 -18.69 -4.33
CA LEU A 191 4.35 -18.45 -4.63
C LEU A 191 5.05 -17.53 -3.63
N PRO A 192 4.40 -16.47 -3.06
CA PRO A 192 4.99 -15.66 -2.01
C PRO A 192 5.48 -16.44 -0.78
N ALA A 193 4.86 -17.60 -0.47
CA ALA A 193 5.31 -18.45 0.64
C ALA A 193 6.78 -18.89 0.48
N LEU A 194 7.28 -19.02 -0.75
CA LEU A 194 8.68 -19.34 -1.01
C LEU A 194 9.63 -18.24 -0.51
N ALA A 195 9.19 -16.98 -0.52
CA ALA A 195 9.97 -15.87 0.01
C ALA A 195 10.21 -16.00 1.53
N CYS A 196 9.30 -16.65 2.27
CA CYS A 196 9.48 -16.88 3.71
C CYS A 196 10.72 -17.70 4.03
N VAL A 197 11.09 -18.67 3.18
CA VAL A 197 12.32 -19.45 3.37
C VAL A 197 13.54 -18.54 3.29
N TRP A 198 13.58 -17.66 2.28
CA TRP A 198 14.65 -16.69 2.12
C TRP A 198 14.68 -15.68 3.27
N ILE A 199 13.53 -15.14 3.66
CA ILE A 199 13.42 -14.22 4.81
C ILE A 199 13.93 -14.89 6.09
N ARG A 200 13.58 -16.16 6.31
CA ARG A 200 14.04 -16.93 7.49
C ARG A 200 15.55 -17.04 7.56
N ILE A 201 16.23 -17.19 6.44
CA ILE A 201 17.67 -17.44 6.39
C ILE A 201 18.46 -16.13 6.45
N TYR A 202 18.08 -15.13 5.69
CA TYR A 202 18.92 -13.96 5.38
C TYR A 202 18.51 -12.67 6.09
N VAL A 203 17.24 -12.52 6.49
CA VAL A 203 16.76 -11.25 7.05
C VAL A 203 16.98 -11.20 8.55
N LYS A 204 17.58 -10.12 9.02
CA LYS A 204 17.77 -9.82 10.46
C LYS A 204 16.78 -8.76 10.93
N GLU A 205 16.54 -8.71 12.24
CA GLU A 205 15.77 -7.62 12.84
C GLU A 205 16.53 -6.29 12.77
N PRO A 206 15.83 -5.14 12.65
CA PRO A 206 16.47 -3.82 12.67
C PRO A 206 17.22 -3.59 13.98
N GLU A 207 18.43 -3.02 13.89
CA GLU A 207 19.26 -2.72 15.07
C GLU A 207 18.53 -1.79 16.04
N VAL A 208 17.86 -0.74 15.51
CA VAL A 208 17.08 0.22 16.30
C VAL A 208 16.01 -0.48 17.15
N TRP A 209 15.30 -1.46 16.59
CA TRP A 209 14.31 -2.23 17.32
C TRP A 209 14.97 -3.14 18.37
N THR A 210 16.07 -3.81 18.00
CA THR A 210 16.77 -4.74 18.88
C THR A 210 17.33 -4.00 20.11
N GLU A 211 17.89 -2.82 19.92
CA GLU A 211 18.40 -1.98 21.01
C GLU A 211 17.26 -1.45 21.88
N ASN A 212 16.19 -0.93 21.27
CA ASN A 212 15.00 -0.48 22.00
C ASN A 212 14.44 -1.61 22.87
N LYS A 213 14.37 -2.85 22.35
CA LYS A 213 13.89 -4.00 23.10
C LYS A 213 14.82 -4.37 24.27
N LYS A 214 16.14 -4.25 24.11
CA LYS A 214 17.09 -4.41 25.21
C LYS A 214 16.85 -3.38 26.32
N ILE A 215 16.65 -2.10 25.94
CA ILE A 215 16.36 -1.03 26.90
C ILE A 215 15.05 -1.32 27.66
N GLN A 216 13.97 -1.72 26.93
CA GLN A 216 12.70 -2.11 27.56
C GLN A 216 12.88 -3.22 28.60
N ASN A 217 13.63 -4.27 28.24
CA ASN A 217 13.86 -5.41 29.12
C ASN A 217 14.71 -5.02 30.37
N THR A 218 15.75 -4.19 30.16
CA THR A 218 16.63 -3.73 31.25
C THR A 218 15.91 -2.80 32.23
N THR A 219 15.07 -1.88 31.67
CA THR A 219 14.33 -0.91 32.48
C THR A 219 13.01 -1.47 33.04
N LYS A 220 12.63 -2.69 32.64
CA LYS A 220 11.33 -3.32 32.93
C LYS A 220 10.13 -2.45 32.50
N LYS A 221 10.29 -1.66 31.45
CA LYS A 221 9.27 -0.76 30.92
C LYS A 221 8.85 -1.24 29.52
N GLN A 222 7.57 -1.52 29.32
CA GLN A 222 7.02 -1.97 28.04
C GLN A 222 5.70 -1.28 27.75
N VAL A 223 5.46 -0.94 26.49
CA VAL A 223 4.15 -0.46 26.03
C VAL A 223 3.23 -1.68 25.88
N THR A 224 2.22 -1.78 26.74
CA THR A 224 1.30 -2.93 26.75
C THR A 224 0.31 -2.86 25.59
N LEU A 225 -0.23 -1.69 25.33
CA LEU A 225 -1.28 -1.42 24.31
C LEU A 225 -0.84 -0.30 23.38
N PRO A 226 0.03 -0.58 22.37
CA PRO A 226 0.57 0.45 21.47
C PRO A 226 -0.50 1.22 20.72
N LEU A 227 -1.64 0.58 20.38
CA LEU A 227 -2.75 1.24 19.71
C LEU A 227 -3.35 2.40 20.55
N PHE A 228 -3.51 2.20 21.86
CA PHE A 228 -4.01 3.27 22.71
C PHE A 228 -2.97 4.37 22.96
N ALA A 229 -1.69 4.00 22.94
CA ALA A 229 -0.59 4.95 23.13
C ALA A 229 -0.56 6.03 22.02
N ILE A 230 -0.88 5.68 20.78
CA ILE A 230 -0.88 6.65 19.67
C ILE A 230 -2.04 7.67 19.74
N PHE A 231 -3.06 7.42 20.56
CA PHE A 231 -4.17 8.36 20.83
C PHE A 231 -3.95 9.21 22.08
N LYS A 232 -2.85 9.03 22.81
CA LYS A 232 -2.50 9.92 23.90
C LYS A 232 -2.22 11.34 23.41
N ARG A 233 -2.42 12.33 24.27
CA ARG A 233 -2.30 13.77 23.94
C ARG A 233 -0.99 14.11 23.20
N LYS A 234 0.13 13.45 23.55
CA LYS A 234 1.44 13.65 22.91
C LYS A 234 1.43 13.30 21.42
N TYR A 235 0.71 12.24 21.01
CA TYR A 235 0.70 11.74 19.64
C TYR A 235 -0.63 12.00 18.91
N LEU A 236 -1.67 12.47 19.61
CA LEU A 236 -3.03 12.60 19.09
C LEU A 236 -3.07 13.42 17.78
N TRP A 237 -2.42 14.58 17.76
CA TRP A 237 -2.37 15.41 16.56
C TRP A 237 -1.64 14.72 15.40
N ASN A 238 -0.57 14.01 15.71
CA ASN A 238 0.18 13.25 14.73
C ASN A 238 -0.66 12.11 14.15
N THR A 239 -1.39 11.39 15.00
CA THR A 239 -2.30 10.31 14.60
C THR A 239 -3.47 10.86 13.79
N PHE A 240 -4.11 11.95 14.24
CA PHE A 240 -5.22 12.60 13.53
C PHE A 240 -4.81 13.03 12.10
N THR A 241 -3.73 13.78 11.98
CA THR A 241 -3.24 14.24 10.66
C THR A 241 -2.79 13.08 9.77
N GLY A 242 -2.23 12.02 10.36
CA GLY A 242 -1.88 10.79 9.66
C GLY A 242 -3.10 10.05 9.14
N CYS A 243 -4.12 9.88 9.97
CA CYS A 243 -5.38 9.25 9.58
C CYS A 243 -6.09 10.02 8.47
N LEU A 244 -6.15 11.35 8.58
CA LEU A 244 -6.75 12.21 7.56
C LEU A 244 -5.98 12.12 6.23
N TRP A 245 -4.64 12.13 6.30
CA TRP A 245 -3.78 11.96 5.14
C TRP A 245 -4.03 10.60 4.45
N MET A 246 -4.05 9.49 5.19
CA MET A 246 -4.27 8.18 4.61
C MET A 246 -5.70 7.98 4.11
N ALA A 247 -6.71 8.50 4.80
CA ALA A 247 -8.08 8.49 4.32
C ALA A 247 -8.19 9.18 2.96
N ALA A 248 -7.65 10.40 2.84
CA ALA A 248 -7.62 11.14 1.58
C ALA A 248 -6.80 10.41 0.50
N ASN A 249 -5.65 9.81 0.87
CA ASN A 249 -4.83 9.02 -0.04
C ASN A 249 -5.60 7.89 -0.70
N PHE A 250 -6.29 7.07 0.10
CA PHE A 250 -7.09 5.96 -0.40
C PHE A 250 -8.32 6.43 -1.19
N CYS A 251 -8.96 7.51 -0.75
CA CYS A 251 -10.07 8.11 -1.51
C CYS A 251 -9.62 8.56 -2.90
N VAL A 252 -8.46 9.22 -3.04
CA VAL A 252 -7.87 9.57 -4.35
C VAL A 252 -7.63 8.31 -5.17
N TYR A 253 -7.01 7.28 -4.57
CA TYR A 253 -6.70 6.04 -5.27
C TYR A 253 -7.96 5.39 -5.86
N TYR A 254 -8.99 5.20 -5.04
CA TYR A 254 -10.21 4.52 -5.49
C TYR A 254 -11.09 5.42 -6.39
N ALA A 255 -11.06 6.74 -6.23
CA ALA A 255 -11.76 7.65 -7.14
C ALA A 255 -11.20 7.59 -8.57
N ILE A 256 -9.91 7.29 -8.72
CA ILE A 256 -9.26 7.12 -10.02
C ILE A 256 -9.41 5.67 -10.49
N TRP A 257 -8.76 4.73 -9.79
CA TRP A 257 -8.52 3.39 -10.32
C TRP A 257 -9.75 2.47 -10.28
N ALA A 258 -10.67 2.64 -9.31
CA ALA A 258 -11.84 1.77 -9.23
C ALA A 258 -12.87 2.04 -10.34
N MET A 259 -12.96 3.29 -10.82
CA MET A 259 -13.97 3.69 -11.78
C MET A 259 -13.43 3.96 -13.18
N LEU A 260 -12.11 4.06 -13.36
CA LEU A 260 -11.48 4.39 -14.63
C LEU A 260 -11.95 3.46 -15.76
N GLY A 261 -11.89 2.16 -15.55
CA GLY A 261 -12.31 1.18 -16.56
C GLY A 261 -13.80 1.30 -16.93
N THR A 262 -14.66 1.52 -15.93
CA THR A 262 -16.11 1.71 -16.14
C THR A 262 -16.39 3.00 -16.89
N TYR A 263 -15.73 4.10 -16.53
CA TYR A 263 -15.85 5.38 -17.22
C TYR A 263 -15.44 5.27 -18.70
N LEU A 264 -14.25 4.70 -18.97
CA LEU A 264 -13.74 4.57 -20.34
C LEU A 264 -14.64 3.69 -21.22
N GLN A 265 -15.17 2.57 -20.66
CA GLN A 265 -16.04 1.67 -21.41
C GLN A 265 -17.46 2.24 -21.60
N LYS A 266 -18.08 2.75 -20.53
CA LYS A 266 -19.50 3.15 -20.58
C LYS A 266 -19.73 4.55 -21.13
N GLU A 267 -18.84 5.50 -20.92
CA GLU A 267 -19.00 6.87 -21.39
C GLU A 267 -18.21 7.17 -22.66
N LEU A 268 -16.98 6.64 -22.78
CA LEU A 268 -16.16 6.88 -23.96
C LEU A 268 -16.23 5.75 -24.99
N GLY A 269 -16.93 4.63 -24.69
CA GLY A 269 -17.11 3.52 -25.64
C GLY A 269 -15.83 2.72 -25.95
N TRP A 270 -14.82 2.80 -25.07
CA TRP A 270 -13.55 2.12 -25.29
C TRP A 270 -13.67 0.61 -25.16
N THR A 271 -12.96 -0.12 -26.01
CA THR A 271 -12.83 -1.57 -25.90
C THR A 271 -11.98 -1.95 -24.68
N PRO A 272 -12.14 -3.16 -24.14
CA PRO A 272 -11.30 -3.64 -23.03
C PRO A 272 -9.80 -3.55 -23.33
N ALA A 273 -9.38 -3.80 -24.57
CA ALA A 273 -7.97 -3.68 -24.98
C ALA A 273 -7.47 -2.22 -24.91
N GLN A 274 -8.30 -1.26 -25.28
CA GLN A 274 -7.96 0.17 -25.16
C GLN A 274 -7.87 0.62 -23.70
N VAL A 275 -8.76 0.13 -22.82
CA VAL A 275 -8.73 0.39 -21.37
C VAL A 275 -7.48 -0.18 -20.72
N ALA A 276 -6.99 -1.32 -21.18
CA ALA A 276 -5.78 -1.93 -20.63
C ALA A 276 -4.54 -1.03 -20.76
N VAL A 277 -4.47 -0.20 -21.80
CA VAL A 277 -3.31 0.69 -22.05
C VAL A 277 -3.10 1.72 -20.94
N PRO A 278 -4.07 2.60 -20.61
CA PRO A 278 -3.90 3.56 -19.51
C PRO A 278 -3.76 2.88 -18.15
N VAL A 279 -4.36 1.72 -17.92
CA VAL A 279 -4.21 0.98 -16.68
C VAL A 279 -2.77 0.45 -16.54
N PHE A 280 -2.25 -0.21 -17.56
CA PHE A 280 -0.89 -0.76 -17.51
C PHE A 280 0.18 0.34 -17.38
N TRP A 281 0.20 1.29 -18.32
CA TRP A 281 1.20 2.36 -18.31
C TRP A 281 1.06 3.30 -17.12
N GLY A 282 -0.17 3.58 -16.69
CA GLY A 282 -0.42 4.38 -15.50
C GLY A 282 0.19 3.76 -14.23
N ASN A 283 0.14 2.43 -14.08
CA ASN A 283 0.77 1.74 -12.95
C ASN A 283 2.31 1.78 -13.03
N ILE A 284 2.90 1.62 -14.22
CA ILE A 284 4.35 1.78 -14.40
C ILE A 284 4.78 3.21 -14.09
N ILE A 285 4.05 4.21 -14.57
CA ILE A 285 4.35 5.62 -14.30
C ILE A 285 4.16 5.93 -12.81
N THR A 286 3.17 5.35 -12.13
CA THR A 286 3.00 5.48 -10.67
C THR A 286 4.24 5.01 -9.92
N PHE A 287 4.83 3.87 -10.31
CA PHE A 287 6.08 3.39 -9.72
C PHE A 287 7.24 4.39 -9.92
N LEU A 288 7.41 4.89 -11.14
CA LEU A 288 8.46 5.86 -11.44
C LEU A 288 8.23 7.20 -10.73
N ALA A 289 7.00 7.70 -10.73
CA ALA A 289 6.62 8.95 -10.06
C ALA A 289 6.81 8.85 -8.54
N SER A 290 6.38 7.75 -7.93
CA SER A 290 6.57 7.50 -6.51
C SER A 290 8.05 7.48 -6.14
N SER A 291 8.89 6.81 -6.92
CA SER A 291 10.34 6.79 -6.74
C SER A 291 10.97 8.18 -6.90
N PHE A 292 10.57 8.93 -7.93
CA PHE A 292 11.07 10.27 -8.20
C PHE A 292 10.71 11.25 -7.07
N TRP A 293 9.43 11.33 -6.69
CA TRP A 293 8.98 12.25 -5.63
C TRP A 293 9.50 11.83 -4.25
N GLY A 294 9.68 10.54 -4.02
CA GLY A 294 10.39 10.02 -2.85
C GLY A 294 11.84 10.54 -2.79
N GLY A 295 12.56 10.50 -3.90
CA GLY A 295 13.90 11.08 -4.02
C GLY A 295 13.93 12.61 -3.86
N MET A 296 12.95 13.30 -4.42
CA MET A 296 12.81 14.76 -4.24
C MET A 296 12.59 15.14 -2.78
N SER A 297 11.97 14.27 -1.97
CA SER A 297 11.74 14.54 -0.56
C SER A 297 13.02 14.70 0.27
N GLU A 298 14.13 14.13 -0.20
CA GLU A 298 15.45 14.34 0.43
C GLU A 298 15.99 15.76 0.20
N LYS A 299 15.54 16.44 -0.85
CA LYS A 299 15.96 17.81 -1.19
C LYS A 299 15.00 18.84 -0.61
N ILE A 300 13.70 18.71 -0.87
CA ILE A 300 12.70 19.73 -0.55
C ILE A 300 11.92 19.48 0.75
N GLY A 301 12.12 18.31 1.40
CA GLY A 301 11.39 17.91 2.59
C GLY A 301 10.21 16.99 2.29
N ARG A 302 9.75 16.25 3.32
CA ARG A 302 8.69 15.25 3.18
C ARG A 302 7.36 15.87 2.76
N ARG A 303 6.99 16.97 3.42
CA ARG A 303 5.71 17.67 3.18
C ARG A 303 5.63 18.22 1.77
N TRP A 304 6.64 18.97 1.33
CA TRP A 304 6.63 19.60 0.00
C TRP A 304 6.64 18.57 -1.12
N ALA A 305 7.38 17.46 -0.95
CA ALA A 305 7.43 16.39 -1.94
C ALA A 305 6.09 15.66 -2.14
N LEU A 306 5.21 15.68 -1.14
CA LEU A 306 3.86 15.16 -1.23
C LEU A 306 2.84 16.21 -1.71
N MET A 307 2.97 17.46 -1.25
CA MET A 307 1.98 18.51 -1.53
C MET A 307 2.08 19.04 -2.96
N ILE A 308 3.30 19.34 -3.44
CA ILE A 308 3.51 19.93 -4.77
C ILE A 308 2.89 19.06 -5.88
N PRO A 309 3.23 17.76 -5.99
CA PRO A 309 2.67 16.94 -7.05
C PRO A 309 1.15 16.80 -6.93
N CYS A 310 0.61 16.67 -5.72
CA CYS A 310 -0.83 16.56 -5.52
C CYS A 310 -1.57 17.86 -5.87
N ALA A 311 -1.03 19.02 -5.52
CA ALA A 311 -1.61 20.31 -5.88
C ALA A 311 -1.60 20.53 -7.41
N ILE A 312 -0.50 20.18 -8.08
CA ILE A 312 -0.41 20.26 -9.55
C ILE A 312 -1.40 19.30 -10.20
N SER A 313 -1.53 18.08 -9.68
CA SER A 313 -2.42 17.07 -10.25
C SER A 313 -3.89 17.49 -10.27
N ILE A 314 -4.34 18.35 -9.34
CA ILE A 314 -5.71 18.90 -9.31
C ILE A 314 -6.05 19.57 -10.63
N LEU A 315 -5.11 20.26 -11.26
CA LEU A 315 -5.33 20.99 -12.52
C LEU A 315 -5.63 20.06 -13.69
N PHE A 316 -5.09 18.85 -13.68
CA PHE A 316 -5.28 17.87 -14.75
C PHE A 316 -6.58 17.07 -14.64
N VAL A 317 -7.18 16.99 -13.45
CA VAL A 317 -8.41 16.18 -13.24
C VAL A 317 -9.56 16.62 -14.15
N PRO A 318 -9.96 17.90 -14.21
CA PRO A 318 -11.02 18.32 -15.11
C PRO A 318 -10.63 18.19 -16.59
N ILE A 319 -9.34 18.28 -16.91
CA ILE A 319 -8.88 18.23 -18.30
C ILE A 319 -9.04 16.81 -18.84
N TYR A 320 -8.47 15.78 -18.20
CA TYR A 320 -8.57 14.42 -18.73
C TYR A 320 -9.99 13.85 -18.67
N LEU A 321 -10.82 14.21 -17.65
CA LEU A 321 -12.19 13.73 -17.54
C LEU A 321 -13.17 14.41 -18.50
N ASN A 322 -12.80 15.52 -19.12
CA ASN A 322 -13.59 16.16 -20.19
C ASN A 322 -12.99 15.91 -21.59
N THR A 323 -11.91 15.16 -21.70
CA THR A 323 -11.27 14.83 -22.97
C THR A 323 -11.84 13.52 -23.51
N THR A 324 -12.41 13.56 -24.73
CA THR A 324 -13.02 12.41 -25.39
C THR A 324 -12.09 11.74 -26.41
N ASP A 325 -11.14 12.47 -26.97
CA ASP A 325 -10.14 11.93 -27.91
C ASP A 325 -9.18 10.99 -27.17
N PRO A 326 -9.03 9.72 -27.63
CA PRO A 326 -8.23 8.71 -26.93
C PRO A 326 -6.76 9.09 -26.78
N THR A 327 -6.16 9.76 -27.77
CA THR A 327 -4.74 10.11 -27.77
C THR A 327 -4.48 11.22 -26.75
N TRP A 328 -5.29 12.27 -26.77
CA TRP A 328 -5.19 13.36 -25.82
C TRP A 328 -5.56 12.91 -24.40
N PHE A 329 -6.58 12.07 -24.24
CA PHE A 329 -6.91 11.45 -22.96
C PHE A 329 -5.68 10.74 -22.38
N LEU A 330 -5.06 9.84 -23.14
CA LEU A 330 -3.91 9.08 -22.69
C LEU A 330 -2.75 10.01 -22.31
N ALA A 331 -2.41 10.99 -23.14
CA ALA A 331 -1.32 11.93 -22.86
C ALA A 331 -1.55 12.71 -21.56
N ILE A 332 -2.73 13.29 -21.37
CA ILE A 332 -3.08 14.10 -20.22
C ILE A 332 -3.19 13.22 -18.95
N PHE A 333 -3.78 12.03 -19.08
CA PHE A 333 -3.88 11.07 -17.97
C PHE A 333 -2.51 10.58 -17.53
N MET A 334 -1.58 10.26 -18.44
CA MET A 334 -0.21 9.90 -18.08
C MET A 334 0.52 11.04 -17.37
N LEU A 335 0.34 12.28 -17.84
CA LEU A 335 0.90 13.44 -17.18
C LEU A 335 0.31 13.66 -15.78
N PHE A 336 -1.01 13.49 -15.63
CA PHE A 336 -1.68 13.49 -14.33
C PHE A 336 -1.07 12.44 -13.38
N ILE A 337 -0.84 11.20 -13.87
CA ILE A 337 -0.25 10.12 -13.07
C ILE A 337 1.20 10.44 -12.67
N CYS A 338 1.99 11.11 -13.50
CA CYS A 338 3.34 11.57 -13.13
C CYS A 338 3.37 12.45 -11.88
N PHE A 339 2.30 13.19 -11.64
CA PHE A 339 2.15 14.01 -10.44
C PHE A 339 1.43 13.25 -9.33
N VAL A 340 0.21 12.75 -9.56
CA VAL A 340 -0.58 12.11 -8.50
C VAL A 340 0.07 10.84 -7.94
N GLY A 341 0.90 10.14 -8.72
CA GLY A 341 1.70 9.01 -8.26
C GLY A 341 2.67 9.36 -7.13
N GLY A 342 3.06 10.64 -7.00
CA GLY A 342 3.87 11.12 -5.89
C GLY A 342 3.18 11.05 -4.51
N LYS A 343 1.84 10.97 -4.46
CA LYS A 343 1.07 10.89 -3.22
C LYS A 343 1.44 9.68 -2.35
N ASP A 344 1.86 8.60 -2.99
CA ASP A 344 2.19 7.34 -2.31
C ASP A 344 3.66 7.24 -1.87
N ALA A 345 4.51 8.11 -2.39
CA ALA A 345 5.98 8.03 -2.29
C ALA A 345 6.52 7.84 -0.87
N LEU A 346 5.88 8.45 0.11
CA LEU A 346 6.39 8.52 1.48
C LEU A 346 5.52 7.75 2.49
N ASN A 347 4.54 6.96 2.03
CA ASN A 347 3.69 6.20 2.95
C ASN A 347 4.51 5.37 3.95
N PRO A 348 5.44 4.48 3.56
CA PRO A 348 6.23 3.74 4.54
C PRO A 348 7.25 4.61 5.28
N GLY A 349 7.95 5.49 4.59
CA GLY A 349 9.03 6.31 5.17
C GLY A 349 8.50 7.33 6.17
N TRP A 350 7.56 8.17 5.75
CA TRP A 350 7.05 9.24 6.60
C TRP A 350 6.22 8.75 7.77
N LEU A 351 5.41 7.68 7.58
CA LEU A 351 4.69 7.05 8.71
C LEU A 351 5.68 6.47 9.73
N SER A 352 6.76 5.83 9.27
CA SER A 352 7.79 5.30 10.18
C SER A 352 8.54 6.42 10.93
N GLU A 353 8.80 7.55 10.28
CA GLU A 353 9.47 8.70 10.89
C GLU A 353 8.60 9.44 11.93
N ARG A 354 7.27 9.30 11.86
CA ARG A 354 6.32 10.03 12.72
C ARG A 354 6.17 9.46 14.13
N TYR A 355 6.53 8.19 14.34
CA TYR A 355 6.29 7.49 15.61
C TYR A 355 7.55 6.88 16.19
N PRO A 356 7.65 6.81 17.53
CA PRO A 356 8.77 6.15 18.20
C PRO A 356 8.76 4.63 17.99
N THR A 357 9.91 4.00 18.22
CA THR A 357 10.17 2.60 17.87
C THR A 357 9.23 1.62 18.58
N GLU A 358 8.78 1.94 19.81
CA GLU A 358 7.91 1.08 20.63
C GLU A 358 6.50 0.91 20.08
N VAL A 359 6.02 1.84 19.25
CA VAL A 359 4.64 1.86 18.73
C VAL A 359 4.59 2.05 17.22
N ARG A 360 5.73 2.07 16.54
CA ARG A 360 5.87 2.44 15.12
C ARG A 360 5.08 1.53 14.19
N ALA A 361 5.22 0.21 14.32
CA ALA A 361 4.55 -0.72 13.44
C ALA A 361 3.03 -0.71 13.68
N THR A 362 2.58 -0.63 14.93
CA THR A 362 1.16 -0.47 15.29
C THR A 362 0.59 0.82 14.71
N ALA A 363 1.30 1.93 14.90
CA ALA A 363 0.87 3.24 14.39
C ALA A 363 0.77 3.26 12.86
N ALA A 364 1.82 2.82 12.18
CA ALA A 364 1.85 2.75 10.73
C ALA A 364 0.73 1.84 10.19
N GLY A 365 0.56 0.66 10.78
CA GLY A 365 -0.49 -0.29 10.40
C GLY A 365 -1.89 0.27 10.54
N PHE A 366 -2.23 0.83 11.70
CA PHE A 366 -3.53 1.43 11.95
C PHE A 366 -3.79 2.64 11.06
N VAL A 367 -2.85 3.61 11.05
CA VAL A 367 -3.00 4.88 10.31
C VAL A 367 -3.12 4.64 8.81
N TYR A 368 -2.38 3.69 8.25
CA TYR A 368 -2.46 3.36 6.84
C TYR A 368 -3.79 2.66 6.50
N HIS A 369 -4.12 1.57 7.20
CA HIS A 369 -5.24 0.72 6.79
C HIS A 369 -6.63 1.26 7.16
N GLN A 370 -6.76 2.15 8.15
CA GLN A 370 -8.01 2.85 8.36
C GLN A 370 -8.39 3.69 7.13
N GLY A 371 -7.40 4.19 6.38
CA GLY A 371 -7.63 4.86 5.10
C GLY A 371 -8.30 3.96 4.07
N ALA A 372 -7.94 2.68 4.02
CA ALA A 372 -8.55 1.72 3.10
C ALA A 372 -10.06 1.51 3.35
N VAL A 373 -10.51 1.64 4.61
CA VAL A 373 -11.93 1.54 4.96
C VAL A 373 -12.72 2.71 4.34
N TRP A 374 -12.18 3.92 4.42
CA TRP A 374 -12.78 5.10 3.75
C TRP A 374 -12.75 4.94 2.22
N GLY A 375 -11.64 4.48 1.69
CA GLY A 375 -11.49 4.21 0.27
C GLY A 375 -12.48 3.18 -0.26
N ALA A 376 -12.80 2.15 0.50
CA ALA A 376 -13.77 1.11 0.12
C ALA A 376 -15.18 1.67 -0.14
N ALA A 377 -15.55 2.78 0.50
CA ALA A 377 -16.84 3.44 0.29
C ALA A 377 -16.90 4.27 -1.01
N VAL A 378 -15.75 4.62 -1.61
CA VAL A 378 -15.70 5.55 -2.75
C VAL A 378 -16.39 4.96 -3.97
N ALA A 379 -16.06 3.75 -4.37
CA ALA A 379 -16.63 3.15 -5.60
C ALA A 379 -18.16 3.00 -5.55
N PRO A 380 -18.78 2.50 -4.46
CA PRO A 380 -20.24 2.49 -4.33
C PRO A 380 -20.86 3.88 -4.37
N LEU A 381 -20.26 4.88 -3.71
CA LEU A 381 -20.76 6.26 -3.74
C LEU A 381 -20.69 6.87 -5.14
N LEU A 382 -19.58 6.70 -5.84
CA LEU A 382 -19.45 7.21 -7.22
C LEU A 382 -20.44 6.56 -8.17
N THR A 383 -20.66 5.25 -8.04
CA THR A 383 -21.67 4.53 -8.83
C THR A 383 -23.07 5.03 -8.54
N TYR A 384 -23.40 5.27 -7.26
CA TYR A 384 -24.70 5.83 -6.88
C TYR A 384 -24.95 7.20 -7.55
N PHE A 385 -24.00 8.12 -7.47
CA PHE A 385 -24.14 9.44 -8.10
C PHE A 385 -24.14 9.35 -9.62
N ALA A 386 -23.32 8.48 -10.21
CA ALA A 386 -23.26 8.32 -11.66
C ALA A 386 -24.56 7.77 -12.24
N VAL A 387 -25.13 6.73 -11.64
CA VAL A 387 -26.27 5.99 -12.17
C VAL A 387 -27.59 6.53 -11.60
N ASN A 388 -27.75 6.55 -10.26
CA ASN A 388 -29.04 6.90 -9.64
C ASN A 388 -29.34 8.40 -9.72
N GLN A 389 -28.31 9.26 -9.73
CA GLN A 389 -28.48 10.70 -9.90
C GLN A 389 -28.24 11.17 -11.34
N SER A 390 -28.03 10.23 -12.29
CA SER A 390 -27.82 10.49 -13.72
C SER A 390 -26.71 11.52 -14.01
N MET A 391 -25.67 11.58 -13.17
CA MET A 391 -24.56 12.54 -13.34
C MET A 391 -23.52 12.07 -14.35
N GLY A 392 -23.55 10.80 -14.77
CA GLY A 392 -22.46 10.14 -15.48
C GLY A 392 -21.27 9.85 -14.53
N PHE A 393 -20.25 9.14 -15.02
CA PHE A 393 -19.09 8.77 -14.19
C PHE A 393 -18.05 9.88 -14.06
N ALA A 394 -17.86 10.69 -15.12
CA ALA A 394 -16.84 11.75 -15.14
C ALA A 394 -17.00 12.77 -14.01
N LYS A 395 -18.21 13.29 -13.77
CA LYS A 395 -18.46 14.34 -12.76
C LYS A 395 -18.23 13.85 -11.32
N PRO A 396 -18.82 12.71 -10.86
CA PRO A 396 -18.54 12.18 -9.53
C PRO A 396 -17.06 11.85 -9.33
N MET A 397 -16.37 11.25 -10.30
CA MET A 397 -14.93 11.00 -10.26
C MET A 397 -14.14 12.29 -10.10
N MET A 398 -14.50 13.34 -10.86
CA MET A 398 -13.83 14.64 -10.78
C MET A 398 -13.97 15.26 -9.38
N TYR A 399 -15.20 15.34 -8.85
CA TYR A 399 -15.43 15.94 -7.53
C TYR A 399 -14.77 15.15 -6.41
N ALA A 400 -14.86 13.82 -6.44
CA ALA A 400 -14.22 12.97 -5.44
C ALA A 400 -12.68 13.08 -5.49
N THR A 401 -12.11 13.07 -6.69
CA THR A 401 -10.64 13.18 -6.86
C THR A 401 -10.15 14.54 -6.40
N ILE A 402 -10.75 15.64 -6.84
CA ILE A 402 -10.35 17.00 -6.45
C ILE A 402 -10.55 17.20 -4.94
N GLY A 403 -11.74 16.85 -4.40
CA GLY A 403 -12.04 16.99 -2.99
C GLY A 403 -11.05 16.21 -2.11
N SER A 404 -10.77 14.97 -2.48
CA SER A 404 -9.79 14.14 -1.75
C SER A 404 -8.37 14.68 -1.87
N LEU A 405 -7.94 15.20 -3.03
CA LEU A 405 -6.62 15.82 -3.19
C LEU A 405 -6.48 17.10 -2.36
N VAL A 406 -7.52 17.92 -2.26
CA VAL A 406 -7.52 19.10 -1.37
C VAL A 406 -7.36 18.67 0.09
N VAL A 407 -8.15 17.70 0.55
CA VAL A 407 -8.04 17.15 1.91
C VAL A 407 -6.65 16.56 2.15
N TYR A 408 -6.10 15.84 1.15
CA TYR A 408 -4.75 15.29 1.21
C TYR A 408 -3.70 16.38 1.43
N VAL A 409 -3.72 17.44 0.61
CA VAL A 409 -2.75 18.56 0.72
C VAL A 409 -2.86 19.25 2.09
N VAL A 410 -4.08 19.49 2.58
CA VAL A 410 -4.30 20.06 3.91
C VAL A 410 -3.78 19.14 5.01
N ALA A 411 -4.07 17.84 4.95
CA ALA A 411 -3.62 16.86 5.95
C ALA A 411 -2.09 16.76 6.01
N VAL A 412 -1.43 16.77 4.85
CA VAL A 412 0.04 16.76 4.76
C VAL A 412 0.62 18.09 5.29
N PHE A 413 0.01 19.23 4.96
CA PHE A 413 0.42 20.54 5.48
C PHE A 413 0.37 20.61 7.00
N LEU A 414 -0.65 20.03 7.62
CA LEU A 414 -0.83 19.98 9.08
C LEU A 414 0.07 18.94 9.76
N GLY A 415 0.66 18.01 9.01
CA GLY A 415 1.56 16.98 9.52
C GLY A 415 2.97 17.53 9.84
N PRO A 416 3.79 16.79 10.62
CA PRO A 416 5.14 17.21 10.96
C PRO A 416 6.11 17.09 9.78
N GLU A 417 7.06 18.01 9.64
CA GLU A 417 8.20 17.79 8.76
C GLU A 417 9.23 16.90 9.47
N THR A 418 9.67 15.83 8.81
CA THR A 418 10.58 14.84 9.38
C THR A 418 11.86 14.62 8.56
N LYS A 419 12.13 15.50 7.58
CA LYS A 419 13.34 15.41 6.77
C LYS A 419 14.59 15.32 7.65
N GLY A 420 15.41 14.29 7.41
CA GLY A 420 16.63 14.06 8.14
C GLY A 420 16.46 13.45 9.54
N LYS A 421 15.23 13.09 9.94
CA LYS A 421 15.00 12.48 11.24
C LYS A 421 15.69 11.12 11.34
N VAL A 422 16.56 10.99 12.33
CA VAL A 422 17.18 9.72 12.72
C VAL A 422 16.18 8.97 13.62
N MET A 423 15.98 7.70 13.37
CA MET A 423 15.18 6.83 14.25
C MET A 423 16.09 6.34 15.37
N THR A 424 15.66 6.56 16.61
CA THR A 424 16.44 6.19 17.80
C THR A 424 15.82 5.00 18.52
N ALA A 425 16.64 4.34 19.34
CA ALA A 425 16.22 3.26 20.20
C ALA A 425 15.70 3.74 21.58
N ASP A 426 15.72 5.05 21.83
CA ASP A 426 15.30 5.64 23.10
C ASP A 426 13.82 5.37 23.39
N LEU A 427 13.49 5.16 24.66
CA LEU A 427 12.12 5.01 25.12
C LEU A 427 11.41 6.37 25.15
N GLU A 428 10.46 6.58 24.26
CA GLU A 428 9.66 7.81 24.19
C GLU A 428 8.25 7.63 24.79
N VAL A 429 7.72 6.41 24.74
CA VAL A 429 6.40 6.03 25.26
C VAL A 429 6.61 5.29 26.57
N ILE A 430 6.63 6.02 27.69
CA ILE A 430 6.78 5.40 29.00
C ILE A 430 5.42 4.96 29.50
N GLU A 431 5.20 3.66 29.64
CA GLU A 431 4.04 3.10 30.31
C GLU A 431 4.36 1.77 30.97
N VAL A 432 3.93 1.68 32.21
CA VAL A 432 3.78 0.49 33.04
C VAL A 432 5.07 -0.33 33.26
N GLU A 433 5.47 -0.40 34.51
CA GLU A 433 6.37 -1.45 35.01
C GLU A 433 5.71 -2.81 34.75
N VAL A 434 6.42 -3.70 34.06
CA VAL A 434 5.97 -5.09 33.92
C VAL A 434 6.16 -5.75 35.28
N PRO A 435 5.11 -6.31 35.92
CA PRO A 435 5.29 -7.10 37.12
C PRO A 435 6.30 -8.22 36.87
N ALA A 436 7.18 -8.45 37.85
CA ALA A 436 8.26 -9.42 37.76
C ALA A 436 7.74 -10.86 37.64
#